data_7c017d3d6ba270ae233e9baff4ece1c1
#
_entry.id   7c017d3d6ba270ae233e9baff4ece1c1
#
_cell.length_a   1.000
_cell.length_b   1.000
_cell.length_c   1.000
_cell.angle_alpha   90.00
_cell.angle_beta   90.00
_cell.angle_gamma   90.00
#
_symmetry.space_group_name_H-M   'P 1'
#
loop_
_entity.id
_entity.type
_entity.pdbx_description
1 polymer ?
#
loop_
_entity_poly.entity_id
_entity_poly.type
_entity_poly.pdbx_seq_one_letter_code
_entity_poly.pdbx_strand_id
1 'polypeptide(L)'
;MSFAAFGILVPRYLLSAGAEESVTGFEELMDDLCYDRTFTSTEGDSPAALGNRIAETILAETIDDGSNEADGYADETYTPVNPPLVVALPGTEMVDPNRWQPLELEVMVAQNGMPLDETVQTFVGPHWGVVTPFAVDTPAADRPALDPGPPPYLGDPATDQAFKDAAVEVIEYSALLDPGGTETVDIGPASTGNAPLGTYDDRGHAENPVTGEPYAPNEVALGDYGRVVAEFWADGPSSETPPGHWNTMANAVTDALDGDLRLRGEEAVDPLEWDVKLYLALNGGMHDAAVAAWGSKGFYDYTRPISMIRYMGGLGQSSDPDGPAYHPEGLPLEPDLVEVITDESSAPGQRHEKLAAHVGEVAVVSWLGTPDMPDVEVGGVGWLLAVDWVPYQLSTFVTPAFAGYVSGHSTFSRTGAEVLTAMTGSEYFPGGLGEWTIPAGSLEFEAGPDEDITLQWATYADAADEAGISRLYGGIHVWADDLRGRVVGAETGRGAWELARRYFDGSIDDER
;
A
#
# COMPACT_ATOMS: atom_id res chain seq x y z
N MET A 1 2.20 -0.11 -29.00
CA MET A 1 1.85 0.03 -27.57
C MET A 1 1.36 1.46 -27.29
N SER A 2 2.12 2.53 -27.53
CA SER A 2 1.73 3.91 -27.19
C SER A 2 0.36 4.36 -27.72
N PHE A 3 -0.01 4.00 -28.96
CA PHE A 3 -1.36 4.31 -29.48
C PHE A 3 -2.47 3.58 -28.73
N ALA A 4 -2.24 2.33 -28.30
CA ALA A 4 -3.22 1.60 -27.52
C ALA A 4 -3.39 2.24 -26.13
N ALA A 5 -2.30 2.52 -25.44
CA ALA A 5 -2.32 3.17 -24.12
C ALA A 5 -2.98 4.56 -24.20
N PHE A 6 -2.57 5.41 -25.15
CA PHE A 6 -3.15 6.73 -25.34
C PHE A 6 -4.66 6.65 -25.62
N GLY A 7 -5.10 5.74 -26.50
CA GLY A 7 -6.51 5.56 -26.84
C GLY A 7 -7.38 5.06 -25.70
N ILE A 8 -6.79 4.35 -24.71
CA ILE A 8 -7.48 3.88 -23.50
C ILE A 8 -7.46 4.95 -22.40
N LEU A 9 -6.28 5.52 -22.12
CA LEU A 9 -6.09 6.39 -20.97
C LEU A 9 -6.81 7.73 -21.12
N VAL A 10 -6.71 8.37 -22.29
CA VAL A 10 -7.31 9.70 -22.49
C VAL A 10 -8.80 9.72 -22.19
N PRO A 11 -9.67 8.85 -22.77
CA PRO A 11 -11.09 8.88 -22.46
C PRO A 11 -11.40 8.55 -21.00
N ARG A 12 -10.62 7.67 -20.34
CA ARG A 12 -10.83 7.28 -18.93
C ARG A 12 -10.44 8.39 -17.97
N TYR A 13 -9.29 9.02 -18.18
CA TYR A 13 -8.82 10.12 -17.32
C TYR A 13 -9.71 11.35 -17.40
N LEU A 14 -10.41 11.59 -18.54
CA LEU A 14 -11.37 12.68 -18.66
C LEU A 14 -12.56 12.58 -17.68
N LEU A 15 -12.73 11.43 -17.01
CA LEU A 15 -13.74 11.20 -15.97
C LEU A 15 -13.25 11.53 -14.54
N SER A 16 -11.97 11.88 -14.38
CA SER A 16 -11.35 12.10 -13.06
C SER A 16 -11.02 13.56 -12.78
N ALA A 17 -10.89 13.92 -11.51
CA ALA A 17 -10.32 15.21 -11.09
C ALA A 17 -8.86 15.32 -11.56
N GLY A 18 -8.43 16.51 -12.03
CA GLY A 18 -7.08 16.72 -12.55
C GLY A 18 -6.81 16.10 -13.93
N ALA A 19 -7.86 15.68 -14.65
CA ALA A 19 -7.78 15.07 -15.98
C ALA A 19 -6.96 15.88 -16.99
N GLU A 20 -7.11 17.21 -16.99
CA GLU A 20 -6.42 18.08 -17.96
C GLU A 20 -4.90 17.96 -17.86
N GLU A 21 -4.34 17.89 -16.66
CA GLU A 21 -2.90 17.76 -16.43
C GLU A 21 -2.39 16.38 -16.86
N SER A 22 -3.06 15.31 -16.45
CA SER A 22 -2.71 13.95 -16.86
C SER A 22 -2.81 13.75 -18.36
N VAL A 23 -3.88 14.24 -19.01
CA VAL A 23 -4.05 14.16 -20.46
C VAL A 23 -2.96 14.95 -21.17
N THR A 24 -2.59 16.14 -20.66
CA THR A 24 -1.46 16.93 -21.20
C THR A 24 -0.17 16.11 -21.16
N GLY A 25 0.15 15.44 -20.05
CA GLY A 25 1.32 14.57 -19.95
C GLY A 25 1.31 13.42 -20.97
N PHE A 26 0.14 12.79 -21.18
CA PHE A 26 0.02 11.74 -22.23
C PHE A 26 0.22 12.32 -23.64
N GLU A 27 -0.28 13.52 -23.91
CA GLU A 27 -0.10 14.19 -25.19
C GLU A 27 1.36 14.56 -25.43
N GLU A 28 2.04 15.11 -24.43
CA GLU A 28 3.47 15.43 -24.47
C GLU A 28 4.31 14.17 -24.73
N LEU A 29 4.02 13.06 -24.07
CA LEU A 29 4.70 11.79 -24.33
C LEU A 29 4.55 11.31 -25.76
N MET A 30 3.34 11.44 -26.35
CA MET A 30 3.13 11.07 -27.77
C MET A 30 3.91 11.98 -28.70
N ASP A 31 3.99 13.28 -28.41
CA ASP A 31 4.75 14.27 -29.18
C ASP A 31 6.26 14.01 -29.07
N ASP A 32 6.79 13.70 -27.88
CA ASP A 32 8.20 13.34 -27.62
C ASP A 32 8.61 12.08 -28.38
N LEU A 33 7.70 11.11 -28.45
CA LEU A 33 7.89 9.89 -29.25
C LEU A 33 7.69 10.12 -30.75
N CYS A 34 7.39 11.34 -31.19
CA CYS A 34 7.11 11.70 -32.57
C CYS A 34 5.92 10.93 -33.17
N TYR A 35 4.91 10.62 -32.40
CA TYR A 35 3.69 9.98 -32.87
C TYR A 35 2.59 11.00 -33.17
N ASP A 36 1.89 10.80 -34.30
CA ASP A 36 0.74 11.63 -34.70
C ASP A 36 -0.50 11.24 -33.86
N ARG A 37 -0.73 11.94 -32.76
CA ARG A 37 -1.89 11.73 -31.86
C ARG A 37 -3.24 11.99 -32.51
N THR A 38 -3.27 12.62 -33.71
CA THR A 38 -4.51 12.80 -34.49
C THR A 38 -4.85 11.58 -35.35
N PHE A 39 -3.93 10.58 -35.43
CA PHE A 39 -4.18 9.37 -36.18
C PHE A 39 -5.08 8.41 -35.37
N THR A 40 -6.35 8.33 -35.74
CA THR A 40 -7.36 7.50 -35.05
C THR A 40 -7.86 6.31 -35.90
N SER A 41 -7.32 6.10 -37.09
CA SER A 41 -7.77 5.00 -37.95
C SER A 41 -7.47 3.64 -37.37
N THR A 42 -8.41 2.73 -37.43
CA THR A 42 -8.28 1.32 -37.08
C THR A 42 -8.05 0.44 -38.33
N GLU A 43 -8.07 1.02 -39.53
CA GLU A 43 -7.91 0.29 -40.77
C GLU A 43 -6.43 0.13 -41.20
N GLY A 44 -6.10 -1.00 -41.79
CA GLY A 44 -4.76 -1.30 -42.32
C GLY A 44 -3.83 -2.00 -41.31
N ASP A 45 -2.58 -2.21 -41.76
CA ASP A 45 -1.57 -3.05 -41.05
C ASP A 45 -0.48 -2.21 -40.36
N SER A 46 -0.67 -0.89 -40.25
CA SER A 46 0.30 -0.07 -39.54
C SER A 46 0.29 -0.36 -38.01
N PRO A 47 1.45 -0.26 -37.33
CA PRO A 47 1.49 -0.41 -35.87
C PRO A 47 0.53 0.55 -35.14
N ALA A 48 0.34 1.76 -35.64
CA ALA A 48 -0.60 2.74 -35.07
C ALA A 48 -2.06 2.27 -35.21
N ALA A 49 -2.46 1.76 -36.40
CA ALA A 49 -3.80 1.22 -36.60
C ALA A 49 -4.07 -0.02 -35.74
N LEU A 50 -3.04 -0.87 -35.52
CA LEU A 50 -3.13 -2.00 -34.59
C LEU A 50 -3.34 -1.51 -33.15
N GLY A 51 -2.58 -0.50 -32.72
CA GLY A 51 -2.75 0.11 -31.38
C GLY A 51 -4.17 0.67 -31.17
N ASN A 52 -4.71 1.36 -32.17
CA ASN A 52 -6.07 1.89 -32.10
C ASN A 52 -7.14 0.76 -32.05
N ARG A 53 -6.95 -0.35 -32.78
CA ARG A 53 -7.85 -1.52 -32.66
C ARG A 53 -7.80 -2.15 -31.29
N ILE A 54 -6.61 -2.27 -30.69
CA ILE A 54 -6.45 -2.79 -29.32
C ILE A 54 -7.21 -1.90 -28.35
N ALA A 55 -7.05 -0.57 -28.44
CA ALA A 55 -7.77 0.38 -27.60
C ALA A 55 -9.29 0.25 -27.75
N GLU A 56 -9.79 0.25 -28.98
CA GLU A 56 -11.23 0.09 -29.26
C GLU A 56 -11.79 -1.22 -28.69
N THR A 57 -11.05 -2.31 -28.84
CA THR A 57 -11.47 -3.62 -28.29
C THR A 57 -11.52 -3.61 -26.78
N ILE A 58 -10.47 -3.12 -26.12
CA ILE A 58 -10.42 -3.07 -24.64
C ILE A 58 -11.55 -2.20 -24.09
N LEU A 59 -11.74 -0.99 -24.64
CA LEU A 59 -12.82 -0.10 -24.20
C LEU A 59 -14.22 -0.72 -24.40
N ALA A 60 -14.42 -1.44 -25.51
CA ALA A 60 -15.69 -2.10 -25.78
C ALA A 60 -15.96 -3.29 -24.84
N GLU A 61 -14.93 -4.08 -24.51
CA GLU A 61 -15.07 -5.26 -23.64
C GLU A 61 -15.20 -4.87 -22.16
N THR A 62 -14.63 -3.74 -21.73
CA THR A 62 -14.62 -3.34 -20.33
C THR A 62 -15.73 -2.37 -19.94
N ILE A 63 -16.51 -1.83 -20.88
CA ILE A 63 -17.57 -0.86 -20.56
C ILE A 63 -18.65 -1.43 -19.65
N ASP A 64 -18.91 -2.73 -19.72
CA ASP A 64 -19.91 -3.47 -18.95
C ASP A 64 -19.24 -4.50 -18.00
N ASP A 65 -17.99 -4.31 -17.61
CA ASP A 65 -17.22 -5.25 -16.79
C ASP A 65 -17.56 -5.22 -15.28
N GLY A 66 -18.46 -4.34 -14.87
CA GLY A 66 -18.84 -4.14 -13.46
C GLY A 66 -18.14 -2.95 -12.79
N SER A 67 -17.19 -2.29 -13.46
CA SER A 67 -16.52 -1.08 -12.94
C SER A 67 -17.41 0.16 -12.95
N ASN A 68 -18.53 0.10 -13.66
CA ASN A 68 -19.45 1.23 -13.87
C ASN A 68 -18.80 2.41 -14.61
N GLU A 69 -17.93 2.11 -15.58
CA GLU A 69 -17.21 3.12 -16.38
C GLU A 69 -18.15 4.10 -17.07
N ALA A 70 -19.30 3.60 -17.59
CA ALA A 70 -20.29 4.41 -18.28
C ALA A 70 -20.89 5.55 -17.42
N ASP A 71 -20.94 5.36 -16.09
CA ASP A 71 -21.40 6.34 -15.11
C ASP A 71 -20.24 6.95 -14.30
N GLY A 72 -19.03 7.00 -14.88
CA GLY A 72 -17.86 7.62 -14.29
C GLY A 72 -17.33 6.88 -13.06
N TYR A 73 -17.44 5.55 -13.02
CA TYR A 73 -17.03 4.68 -11.90
C TYR A 73 -17.78 4.96 -10.58
N ALA A 74 -18.92 5.62 -10.64
CA ALA A 74 -19.70 5.97 -9.46
C ALA A 74 -20.26 4.72 -8.77
N ASP A 75 -20.22 4.71 -7.43
CA ASP A 75 -20.96 3.75 -6.62
C ASP A 75 -22.08 4.48 -5.88
N GLU A 76 -23.30 3.95 -5.99
CA GLU A 76 -24.50 4.46 -5.30
C GLU A 76 -24.98 3.52 -4.19
N THR A 77 -24.28 2.42 -3.95
CA THR A 77 -24.76 1.33 -3.07
C THR A 77 -24.15 1.35 -1.69
N TYR A 78 -22.91 1.87 -1.54
CA TYR A 78 -22.21 1.90 -0.28
C TYR A 78 -22.54 3.15 0.55
N THR A 79 -22.74 2.93 1.85
CA THR A 79 -22.90 4.02 2.83
C THR A 79 -22.10 3.66 4.08
N PRO A 80 -21.20 4.54 4.56
CA PRO A 80 -20.44 4.28 5.79
C PRO A 80 -21.36 4.06 6.99
N VAL A 81 -21.04 3.09 7.84
CA VAL A 81 -21.74 2.84 9.11
C VAL A 81 -21.39 3.92 10.13
N ASN A 82 -20.15 4.38 10.14
CA ASN A 82 -19.63 5.36 11.08
C ASN A 82 -19.76 6.78 10.55
N PRO A 83 -20.02 7.77 11.43
CA PRO A 83 -19.89 9.18 11.06
C PRO A 83 -18.42 9.52 10.79
N PRO A 84 -18.13 10.61 10.03
CA PRO A 84 -16.76 11.02 9.78
C PRO A 84 -15.96 11.29 11.06
N LEU A 85 -14.68 10.87 11.08
CA LEU A 85 -13.71 11.28 12.07
C LEU A 85 -13.14 12.63 11.64
N VAL A 86 -13.35 13.68 12.41
CA VAL A 86 -12.75 15.01 12.18
C VAL A 86 -11.31 14.95 12.69
N VAL A 87 -10.33 14.86 11.78
CA VAL A 87 -8.92 14.62 12.17
C VAL A 87 -8.35 15.74 13.04
N ALA A 88 -8.78 16.99 12.83
CA ALA A 88 -8.35 18.15 13.60
C ALA A 88 -8.90 18.19 15.05
N LEU A 89 -9.81 17.29 15.42
CA LEU A 89 -10.38 17.21 16.76
C LEU A 89 -9.93 15.95 17.49
N PRO A 90 -9.81 15.97 18.84
CA PRO A 90 -9.45 14.79 19.62
C PRO A 90 -10.55 13.73 19.62
N GLY A 91 -10.13 12.45 19.61
CA GLY A 91 -11.02 11.30 19.71
C GLY A 91 -11.83 11.03 18.45
N THR A 92 -12.82 10.17 18.60
CA THR A 92 -13.81 9.84 17.56
C THR A 92 -15.04 9.19 18.17
N GLU A 93 -16.19 9.32 17.49
CA GLU A 93 -17.40 8.58 17.78
C GLU A 93 -17.62 7.52 16.71
N MET A 94 -17.87 6.27 17.09
CA MET A 94 -18.14 5.16 16.18
C MET A 94 -19.43 4.45 16.54
N VAL A 95 -20.22 4.11 15.53
CA VAL A 95 -21.39 3.24 15.66
C VAL A 95 -20.96 1.79 15.76
N ASP A 96 -19.95 1.42 14.97
CA ASP A 96 -19.31 0.10 15.01
C ASP A 96 -17.79 0.27 14.86
N PRO A 97 -16.99 0.00 15.91
CA PRO A 97 -15.54 0.20 15.90
C PRO A 97 -14.79 -0.77 14.96
N ASN A 98 -15.47 -1.80 14.47
CA ASN A 98 -14.89 -2.77 13.56
C ASN A 98 -15.04 -2.37 12.07
N ARG A 99 -15.86 -1.34 11.80
CA ARG A 99 -16.18 -0.90 10.44
C ARG A 99 -15.41 0.36 10.07
N TRP A 100 -15.16 0.50 8.77
CA TRP A 100 -14.48 1.68 8.23
C TRP A 100 -15.18 2.98 8.61
N GLN A 101 -14.37 3.99 8.87
CA GLN A 101 -14.81 5.34 9.21
C GLN A 101 -14.18 6.33 8.22
N PRO A 102 -14.97 7.12 7.48
CA PRO A 102 -14.43 8.18 6.65
C PRO A 102 -13.73 9.25 7.50
N LEU A 103 -12.69 9.86 6.96
CA LEU A 103 -12.05 11.02 7.59
C LEU A 103 -12.64 12.32 7.05
N GLU A 104 -12.69 13.33 7.92
CA GLU A 104 -12.91 14.73 7.57
C GLU A 104 -11.60 15.49 7.78
N LEU A 105 -11.06 16.05 6.70
CA LEU A 105 -9.79 16.79 6.65
C LEU A 105 -10.07 18.27 6.38
N GLU A 106 -9.18 19.16 6.84
CA GLU A 106 -9.27 20.59 6.52
C GLU A 106 -9.04 20.85 5.02
N VAL A 107 -8.11 20.12 4.43
CA VAL A 107 -7.80 20.09 2.99
C VAL A 107 -7.61 18.65 2.58
N MET A 108 -8.24 18.24 1.52
CA MET A 108 -8.10 16.90 0.94
C MET A 108 -7.50 16.99 -0.46
N VAL A 109 -6.52 16.15 -0.75
CA VAL A 109 -5.90 16.05 -2.07
C VAL A 109 -6.16 14.67 -2.64
N ALA A 110 -6.44 14.61 -3.93
CA ALA A 110 -6.47 13.35 -4.66
C ALA A 110 -5.05 12.77 -4.79
N GLN A 111 -4.96 11.50 -5.14
CA GLN A 111 -3.69 10.79 -5.32
C GLN A 111 -2.76 11.42 -6.37
N ASN A 112 -3.31 12.13 -7.34
CA ASN A 112 -2.56 12.90 -8.34
C ASN A 112 -2.14 14.31 -7.85
N GLY A 113 -2.28 14.62 -6.56
CA GLY A 113 -1.89 15.90 -5.96
C GLY A 113 -2.89 17.04 -6.14
N MET A 114 -4.02 16.81 -6.80
CA MET A 114 -5.02 17.85 -7.02
C MET A 114 -5.90 18.05 -5.78
N PRO A 115 -6.09 19.31 -5.30
CA PRO A 115 -7.04 19.59 -4.23
C PRO A 115 -8.47 19.18 -4.62
N LEU A 116 -9.18 18.58 -3.67
CA LEU A 116 -10.59 18.23 -3.79
C LEU A 116 -11.46 19.29 -3.12
N ASP A 117 -12.66 19.52 -3.67
CA ASP A 117 -13.64 20.44 -3.07
C ASP A 117 -14.30 19.83 -1.82
N GLU A 118 -14.36 18.49 -1.74
CA GLU A 118 -14.88 17.76 -0.61
C GLU A 118 -13.84 17.68 0.51
N THR A 119 -14.31 17.76 1.76
CA THR A 119 -13.48 17.59 2.97
C THR A 119 -13.70 16.25 3.67
N VAL A 120 -14.75 15.52 3.30
CA VAL A 120 -15.09 14.20 3.85
C VAL A 120 -14.81 13.13 2.80
N GLN A 121 -14.07 12.09 3.21
CA GLN A 121 -13.76 10.97 2.35
C GLN A 121 -15.01 10.22 1.88
N THR A 122 -15.04 9.87 0.60
CA THR A 122 -15.96 8.90 0.02
C THR A 122 -15.19 7.62 -0.28
N PHE A 123 -15.77 6.46 0.02
CA PHE A 123 -15.12 5.18 -0.25
C PHE A 123 -14.86 5.00 -1.74
N VAL A 124 -13.59 4.88 -2.13
CA VAL A 124 -13.18 4.72 -3.53
C VAL A 124 -13.36 3.25 -3.95
N GLY A 125 -14.23 3.03 -4.93
CA GLY A 125 -14.44 1.72 -5.54
C GLY A 125 -14.99 0.61 -4.62
N PRO A 126 -15.99 0.86 -3.75
CA PRO A 126 -16.51 -0.18 -2.86
C PRO A 126 -17.14 -1.36 -3.61
N HIS A 127 -17.53 -1.17 -4.87
CA HIS A 127 -18.07 -2.19 -5.77
C HIS A 127 -17.00 -2.91 -6.60
N TRP A 128 -15.71 -2.52 -6.50
CA TRP A 128 -14.66 -3.04 -7.39
C TRP A 128 -14.47 -4.56 -7.32
N GLY A 129 -14.88 -5.19 -6.23
CA GLY A 129 -14.85 -6.64 -6.07
C GLY A 129 -15.72 -7.44 -7.03
N VAL A 130 -16.62 -6.80 -7.82
CA VAL A 130 -17.45 -7.47 -8.83
C VAL A 130 -16.99 -7.19 -10.26
N VAL A 131 -15.91 -6.42 -10.44
CA VAL A 131 -15.31 -6.18 -11.76
C VAL A 131 -14.84 -7.50 -12.37
N THR A 132 -15.05 -7.68 -13.66
CA THR A 132 -14.62 -8.89 -14.38
C THR A 132 -13.11 -9.07 -14.27
N PRO A 133 -12.63 -10.14 -13.63
CA PRO A 133 -11.21 -10.36 -13.41
C PRO A 133 -10.51 -10.89 -14.67
N PHE A 134 -9.17 -10.80 -14.67
CA PHE A 134 -8.32 -11.40 -15.69
C PHE A 134 -8.21 -12.93 -15.54
N ALA A 135 -7.82 -13.42 -14.37
CA ALA A 135 -7.52 -14.83 -14.12
C ALA A 135 -8.22 -15.40 -12.88
N VAL A 136 -8.46 -14.60 -11.83
CA VAL A 136 -9.17 -15.11 -10.65
C VAL A 136 -10.61 -15.45 -10.98
N ASP A 137 -11.20 -16.35 -10.22
CA ASP A 137 -12.62 -16.71 -10.42
C ASP A 137 -13.53 -15.52 -10.12
N THR A 138 -14.61 -15.39 -10.90
CA THR A 138 -15.63 -14.39 -10.62
C THR A 138 -16.19 -14.59 -9.21
N PRO A 139 -16.21 -13.53 -8.38
CA PRO A 139 -16.64 -13.65 -6.99
C PRO A 139 -18.10 -14.11 -6.88
N ALA A 140 -18.39 -14.86 -5.83
CA ALA A 140 -19.77 -15.12 -5.45
C ALA A 140 -20.42 -13.85 -4.88
N ALA A 141 -21.74 -13.71 -4.99
CA ALA A 141 -22.45 -12.52 -4.53
C ALA A 141 -22.33 -12.26 -3.00
N ASP A 142 -21.88 -13.24 -2.23
CA ASP A 142 -21.85 -13.24 -0.77
C ASP A 142 -20.44 -13.35 -0.16
N ARG A 143 -19.38 -13.24 -0.98
CA ARG A 143 -17.99 -13.30 -0.51
C ARG A 143 -17.00 -12.81 -1.59
N PRO A 144 -15.78 -12.36 -1.18
CA PRO A 144 -14.70 -12.00 -2.11
C PRO A 144 -14.27 -13.18 -3.01
N ALA A 145 -13.68 -12.87 -4.15
CA ALA A 145 -13.12 -13.87 -5.09
C ALA A 145 -12.09 -14.79 -4.41
N LEU A 146 -11.18 -14.17 -3.67
CA LEU A 146 -10.18 -14.85 -2.83
C LEU A 146 -10.43 -14.42 -1.39
N ASP A 147 -11.22 -15.20 -0.64
CA ASP A 147 -11.60 -14.86 0.72
C ASP A 147 -10.47 -15.23 1.71
N PRO A 148 -9.78 -14.25 2.31
CA PRO A 148 -8.71 -14.51 3.29
C PRO A 148 -9.22 -14.93 4.68
N GLY A 149 -10.54 -14.99 4.87
CA GLY A 149 -11.18 -15.13 6.17
C GLY A 149 -11.28 -13.80 6.92
N PRO A 150 -12.04 -13.74 8.04
CA PRO A 150 -12.30 -12.50 8.75
C PRO A 150 -11.05 -11.95 9.47
N PRO A 151 -10.91 -10.61 9.55
CA PRO A 151 -9.93 -9.97 10.43
C PRO A 151 -10.31 -10.12 11.91
N PRO A 152 -9.41 -9.79 12.86
CA PRO A 152 -9.76 -9.68 14.27
C PRO A 152 -10.81 -8.58 14.51
N TYR A 153 -11.73 -8.80 15.45
CA TYR A 153 -12.78 -7.83 15.81
C TYR A 153 -12.75 -7.49 17.29
N LEU A 154 -12.89 -6.20 17.60
CA LEU A 154 -13.08 -5.70 18.96
C LEU A 154 -14.41 -6.23 19.52
N GLY A 155 -14.39 -6.71 20.77
CA GLY A 155 -15.57 -7.26 21.43
C GLY A 155 -15.93 -8.71 21.05
N ASP A 156 -15.24 -9.32 20.08
CA ASP A 156 -15.33 -10.77 19.82
C ASP A 156 -14.42 -11.53 20.77
N PRO A 157 -14.95 -12.39 21.65
CA PRO A 157 -14.14 -13.11 22.63
C PRO A 157 -12.96 -13.93 22.08
N ALA A 158 -13.04 -14.31 20.78
CA ALA A 158 -11.99 -15.08 20.12
C ALA A 158 -10.85 -14.19 19.56
N THR A 159 -11.13 -12.93 19.23
CA THR A 159 -10.21 -12.06 18.48
C THR A 159 -10.01 -10.67 19.08
N ASP A 160 -10.73 -10.32 20.15
CA ASP A 160 -10.67 -9.02 20.84
C ASP A 160 -9.24 -8.62 21.21
N GLN A 161 -8.49 -9.54 21.81
CA GLN A 161 -7.11 -9.24 22.18
C GLN A 161 -6.23 -9.01 20.96
N ALA A 162 -6.39 -9.81 19.89
CA ALA A 162 -5.62 -9.63 18.66
C ALA A 162 -5.92 -8.30 17.95
N PHE A 163 -7.16 -7.81 18.05
CA PHE A 163 -7.51 -6.47 17.57
C PHE A 163 -6.80 -5.36 18.34
N LYS A 164 -6.77 -5.48 19.68
CA LYS A 164 -6.10 -4.52 20.57
C LYS A 164 -4.58 -4.52 20.40
N ASP A 165 -3.99 -5.73 20.33
CA ASP A 165 -2.55 -5.90 20.13
C ASP A 165 -2.13 -5.30 18.78
N ALA A 166 -2.96 -5.43 17.74
CA ALA A 166 -2.69 -4.83 16.44
C ALA A 166 -2.64 -3.28 16.48
N ALA A 167 -3.46 -2.65 17.32
CA ALA A 167 -3.38 -1.21 17.50
C ALA A 167 -2.13 -0.77 18.28
N VAL A 168 -1.72 -1.54 19.29
CA VAL A 168 -0.47 -1.30 20.04
C VAL A 168 0.74 -1.47 19.12
N GLU A 169 0.77 -2.50 18.28
CA GLU A 169 1.84 -2.74 17.31
C GLU A 169 2.04 -1.55 16.35
N VAL A 170 0.95 -0.94 15.87
CA VAL A 170 1.06 0.27 15.04
C VAL A 170 1.62 1.47 15.82
N ILE A 171 1.28 1.60 17.10
CA ILE A 171 1.88 2.61 17.98
C ILE A 171 3.39 2.33 18.17
N GLU A 172 3.80 1.07 18.32
CA GLU A 172 5.21 0.67 18.37
C GLU A 172 5.96 1.09 17.12
N TYR A 173 5.44 0.78 15.91
CA TYR A 173 6.05 1.22 14.65
C TYR A 173 6.16 2.75 14.57
N SER A 174 5.14 3.48 15.00
CA SER A 174 5.17 4.95 15.02
C SER A 174 6.20 5.51 16.03
N ALA A 175 6.42 4.81 17.14
CA ALA A 175 7.45 5.18 18.12
C ALA A 175 8.88 4.98 17.61
N LEU A 176 9.08 4.09 16.61
CA LEU A 176 10.38 3.84 15.98
C LEU A 176 10.81 4.92 14.99
N LEU A 177 9.93 5.85 14.61
CA LEU A 177 10.19 6.88 13.60
C LEU A 177 11.03 8.06 14.12
N ASP A 178 11.67 7.96 15.30
CA ASP A 178 12.45 9.04 15.90
C ASP A 178 13.73 9.33 15.09
N PRO A 179 13.82 10.48 14.39
CA PRO A 179 15.01 10.85 13.65
C PRO A 179 16.21 11.16 14.55
N GLY A 180 15.97 11.48 15.83
CA GLY A 180 17.02 11.70 16.84
C GLY A 180 17.44 10.42 17.55
N GLY A 181 16.84 9.27 17.23
CA GLY A 181 17.16 7.96 17.80
C GLY A 181 18.58 7.52 17.46
N THR A 182 19.18 6.76 18.39
CA THR A 182 20.54 6.21 18.19
C THR A 182 20.55 4.73 17.81
N GLU A 183 19.37 4.15 17.64
CA GLU A 183 19.22 2.76 17.26
C GLU A 183 19.49 2.58 15.77
N THR A 184 20.22 1.52 15.42
CA THR A 184 20.46 1.10 14.05
C THR A 184 19.84 -0.25 13.79
N VAL A 185 19.54 -0.51 12.53
CA VAL A 185 19.04 -1.79 12.03
C VAL A 185 19.84 -2.22 10.81
N ASP A 186 20.18 -3.50 10.73
CA ASP A 186 20.75 -4.09 9.51
C ASP A 186 19.61 -4.49 8.57
N ILE A 187 19.46 -3.73 7.48
CA ILE A 187 18.46 -3.95 6.44
C ILE A 187 19.00 -4.76 5.26
N GLY A 188 20.23 -5.28 5.38
CA GLY A 188 20.83 -6.15 4.35
C GLY A 188 20.13 -7.51 4.27
N PRO A 189 20.17 -8.18 3.08
CA PRO A 189 19.50 -9.46 2.89
C PRO A 189 19.97 -10.60 3.82
N ALA A 190 21.13 -10.46 4.48
CA ALA A 190 21.57 -11.40 5.51
C ALA A 190 20.70 -11.38 6.76
N SER A 191 20.08 -10.25 7.07
CA SER A 191 19.32 -10.00 8.30
C SER A 191 17.80 -9.92 8.06
N THR A 192 17.38 -9.49 6.87
CA THR A 192 15.98 -9.30 6.49
C THR A 192 15.55 -10.22 5.35
N GLY A 193 14.25 -10.43 5.19
CA GLY A 193 13.67 -11.22 4.11
C GLY A 193 13.64 -12.74 4.39
N ASN A 194 13.33 -13.51 3.34
CA ASN A 194 13.15 -14.97 3.40
C ASN A 194 12.08 -15.39 4.43
N ALA A 195 11.09 -14.56 4.67
CA ALA A 195 9.98 -14.87 5.55
C ALA A 195 9.03 -15.89 4.88
N PRO A 196 8.50 -16.87 5.62
CA PRO A 196 7.40 -17.69 5.12
C PRO A 196 6.18 -16.82 4.79
N LEU A 197 5.52 -17.13 3.69
CA LEU A 197 4.34 -16.37 3.24
C LEU A 197 3.31 -16.20 4.38
N GLY A 198 2.90 -14.96 4.61
CA GLY A 198 1.94 -14.59 5.64
C GLY A 198 2.48 -14.60 7.07
N THR A 199 3.79 -14.42 7.25
CA THR A 199 4.46 -14.23 8.55
C THR A 199 5.46 -13.08 8.50
N TYR A 200 5.93 -12.65 9.68
CA TYR A 200 7.06 -11.72 9.86
C TYR A 200 8.33 -12.44 10.33
N ASP A 201 8.41 -13.77 10.13
CA ASP A 201 9.54 -14.59 10.55
C ASP A 201 10.71 -14.44 9.56
N ASP A 202 11.34 -13.27 9.50
CA ASP A 202 12.53 -13.04 8.70
C ASP A 202 13.66 -13.99 9.12
N ARG A 203 14.26 -14.63 8.11
CA ARG A 203 15.33 -15.62 8.31
C ARG A 203 16.63 -15.22 7.65
N GLY A 204 16.57 -14.15 6.84
CA GLY A 204 17.66 -13.70 6.00
C GLY A 204 18.08 -14.73 4.95
N HIS A 205 19.05 -14.32 4.15
CA HIS A 205 19.66 -15.15 3.10
C HIS A 205 21.16 -15.33 3.40
N ALA A 206 21.64 -16.56 3.53
CA ALA A 206 23.01 -16.84 3.96
C ALA A 206 24.07 -16.34 2.96
N GLU A 207 23.78 -16.44 1.65
CA GLU A 207 24.67 -16.09 0.56
C GLU A 207 23.88 -15.65 -0.68
N ASN A 208 24.50 -14.79 -1.48
CA ASN A 208 23.99 -14.41 -2.78
C ASN A 208 24.13 -15.62 -3.76
N PRO A 209 23.02 -16.13 -4.34
CA PRO A 209 23.05 -17.34 -5.13
C PRO A 209 23.82 -17.23 -6.46
N VAL A 210 24.09 -16.01 -6.93
CA VAL A 210 24.82 -15.74 -8.17
C VAL A 210 26.32 -15.68 -7.93
N THR A 211 26.74 -15.00 -6.85
CA THR A 211 28.16 -14.82 -6.51
C THR A 211 28.72 -15.92 -5.61
N GLY A 212 27.86 -16.55 -4.81
CA GLY A 212 28.26 -17.51 -3.76
C GLY A 212 28.90 -16.85 -2.53
N GLU A 213 28.85 -15.52 -2.44
CA GLU A 213 29.41 -14.78 -1.31
C GLU A 213 28.31 -14.40 -0.31
N PRO A 214 28.60 -14.32 0.99
CA PRO A 214 27.65 -13.81 1.97
C PRO A 214 27.22 -12.37 1.63
N TYR A 215 25.96 -12.01 1.91
CA TYR A 215 25.53 -10.61 1.83
C TYR A 215 26.24 -9.77 2.90
N ALA A 216 26.64 -8.56 2.52
CA ALA A 216 27.22 -7.60 3.46
C ALA A 216 26.13 -7.01 4.36
N PRO A 217 26.44 -6.69 5.63
CA PRO A 217 25.52 -5.89 6.45
C PRO A 217 25.27 -4.51 5.84
N ASN A 218 24.03 -4.02 6.02
CA ASN A 218 23.60 -2.68 5.61
C ASN A 218 22.95 -1.98 6.82
N GLU A 219 23.81 -1.43 7.69
CA GLU A 219 23.39 -0.77 8.94
C GLU A 219 22.95 0.67 8.68
N VAL A 220 21.71 0.99 9.03
CA VAL A 220 21.10 2.31 8.89
C VAL A 220 20.44 2.76 10.19
N ALA A 221 20.21 4.08 10.36
CA ALA A 221 19.41 4.58 11.48
C ALA A 221 17.97 4.06 11.40
N LEU A 222 17.48 3.46 12.48
CA LEU A 222 16.16 2.81 12.50
C LEU A 222 15.02 3.80 12.22
N GLY A 223 15.08 5.02 12.79
CA GLY A 223 14.07 6.05 12.57
C GLY A 223 14.04 6.53 11.12
N ASP A 224 15.20 6.68 10.49
CA ASP A 224 15.28 7.03 9.07
C ASP A 224 14.77 5.90 8.17
N TYR A 225 15.14 4.64 8.46
CA TYR A 225 14.61 3.50 7.71
C TYR A 225 13.09 3.45 7.73
N GLY A 226 12.47 3.54 8.92
CA GLY A 226 11.01 3.48 9.05
C GLY A 226 10.32 4.57 8.24
N ARG A 227 10.84 5.82 8.26
CA ARG A 227 10.32 6.94 7.48
C ARG A 227 10.53 6.74 5.98
N VAL A 228 11.72 6.30 5.58
CA VAL A 228 12.06 6.00 4.18
C VAL A 228 11.13 4.94 3.59
N VAL A 229 10.95 3.79 4.24
CA VAL A 229 10.07 2.76 3.67
C VAL A 229 8.61 3.20 3.65
N ALA A 230 8.16 3.97 4.66
CA ALA A 230 6.81 4.51 4.70
C ALA A 230 6.52 5.42 3.50
N GLU A 231 7.50 6.24 3.05
CA GLU A 231 7.37 7.15 1.92
C GLU A 231 7.72 6.52 0.57
N PHE A 232 8.77 5.69 0.50
CA PHE A 232 9.16 5.01 -0.74
C PHE A 232 8.02 4.14 -1.31
N TRP A 233 7.36 3.39 -0.46
CA TRP A 233 6.20 2.57 -0.82
C TRP A 233 4.86 3.32 -0.69
N ALA A 234 4.87 4.66 -0.49
CA ALA A 234 3.66 5.43 -0.34
C ALA A 234 2.83 5.47 -1.64
N ASP A 235 1.59 5.87 -1.46
CA ASP A 235 0.60 6.06 -2.51
C ASP A 235 0.27 7.56 -2.62
N GLY A 236 1.32 8.36 -2.66
CA GLY A 236 1.26 9.82 -2.62
C GLY A 236 1.30 10.48 -3.99
N PRO A 237 1.12 11.82 -4.05
CA PRO A 237 1.08 12.56 -5.30
C PRO A 237 2.40 12.57 -6.07
N SER A 238 3.51 12.28 -5.41
CA SER A 238 4.87 12.29 -6.02
C SER A 238 5.45 10.88 -6.17
N SER A 239 4.70 9.83 -5.83
CA SER A 239 5.11 8.43 -6.00
C SER A 239 4.13 7.69 -6.91
N GLU A 240 4.60 6.57 -7.48
CA GLU A 240 3.72 5.67 -8.21
C GLU A 240 2.75 4.98 -7.24
N THR A 241 1.54 4.69 -7.74
CA THR A 241 0.64 3.75 -7.05
C THR A 241 1.27 2.36 -6.99
N PRO A 242 0.86 1.44 -6.08
CA PRO A 242 1.45 0.10 -6.00
C PRO A 242 1.54 -0.64 -7.35
N PRO A 243 0.50 -0.63 -8.22
CA PRO A 243 0.64 -1.20 -9.57
C PRO A 243 1.69 -0.51 -10.42
N GLY A 244 1.78 0.83 -10.36
CA GLY A 244 2.80 1.61 -11.07
C GLY A 244 4.20 1.28 -10.57
N HIS A 245 4.39 1.24 -9.26
CA HIS A 245 5.67 0.93 -8.63
C HIS A 245 6.20 -0.45 -9.09
N TRP A 246 5.34 -1.47 -9.14
CA TRP A 246 5.74 -2.79 -9.64
C TRP A 246 6.00 -2.82 -11.15
N ASN A 247 5.42 -1.93 -11.94
CA ASN A 247 5.84 -1.73 -13.33
C ASN A 247 7.24 -1.08 -13.41
N THR A 248 7.54 -0.09 -12.56
CA THR A 248 8.88 0.51 -12.43
C THR A 248 9.90 -0.53 -12.01
N MET A 249 9.61 -1.37 -11.01
CA MET A 249 10.47 -2.48 -10.60
C MET A 249 10.69 -3.49 -11.73
N ALA A 250 9.66 -3.83 -12.49
CA ALA A 250 9.77 -4.75 -13.64
C ALA A 250 10.66 -4.19 -14.74
N ASN A 251 10.62 -2.87 -14.99
CA ASN A 251 11.53 -2.20 -15.90
C ASN A 251 12.98 -2.28 -15.41
N ALA A 252 13.22 -1.98 -14.13
CA ALA A 252 14.55 -2.09 -13.53
C ALA A 252 15.11 -3.52 -13.60
N VAL A 253 14.27 -4.52 -13.37
CA VAL A 253 14.63 -5.94 -13.55
C VAL A 253 14.99 -6.24 -14.99
N THR A 254 14.21 -5.75 -15.95
CA THR A 254 14.47 -5.95 -17.40
C THR A 254 15.80 -5.33 -17.80
N ASP A 255 16.07 -4.10 -17.34
CA ASP A 255 17.34 -3.40 -17.61
C ASP A 255 18.54 -4.15 -17.00
N ALA A 256 18.39 -4.66 -15.78
CA ALA A 256 19.45 -5.42 -15.09
C ALA A 256 19.76 -6.78 -15.74
N LEU A 257 18.85 -7.35 -16.56
CA LEU A 257 19.11 -8.54 -17.36
C LEU A 257 20.03 -8.28 -18.56
N ASP A 258 20.37 -7.03 -18.87
CA ASP A 258 21.34 -6.57 -19.89
C ASP A 258 21.14 -7.27 -21.26
N GLY A 259 19.88 -7.46 -21.66
CA GLY A 259 19.50 -8.07 -22.95
C GLY A 259 19.52 -9.61 -22.99
N ASP A 260 19.87 -10.31 -21.91
CA ASP A 260 19.67 -11.76 -21.80
C ASP A 260 18.23 -12.08 -21.35
N LEU A 261 17.28 -11.73 -22.21
CA LEU A 261 15.86 -11.88 -21.95
C LEU A 261 15.42 -13.31 -22.20
N ARG A 262 15.16 -14.06 -21.11
CA ARG A 262 14.76 -15.47 -21.17
C ARG A 262 13.46 -15.71 -20.41
N LEU A 263 12.43 -16.07 -21.15
CA LEU A 263 11.16 -16.47 -20.55
C LEU A 263 11.40 -17.72 -19.67
N ARG A 264 11.07 -17.61 -18.38
CA ARG A 264 11.29 -18.66 -17.36
C ARG A 264 12.76 -19.09 -17.20
N GLY A 265 13.71 -18.22 -17.57
CA GLY A 265 15.12 -18.55 -17.57
C GLY A 265 15.56 -19.52 -18.69
N GLU A 266 14.65 -19.97 -19.55
CA GLU A 266 14.91 -21.03 -20.56
C GLU A 266 14.93 -20.48 -21.99
N GLU A 267 13.82 -19.92 -22.45
CA GLU A 267 13.61 -19.52 -23.84
C GLU A 267 14.03 -18.06 -24.04
N ALA A 268 14.99 -17.82 -24.94
CA ALA A 268 15.38 -16.47 -25.33
C ALA A 268 14.30 -15.85 -26.23
N VAL A 269 13.90 -14.64 -25.88
CA VAL A 269 12.90 -13.86 -26.60
C VAL A 269 13.46 -12.50 -26.99
N ASP A 270 12.90 -11.87 -28.06
CA ASP A 270 13.29 -10.51 -28.40
C ASP A 270 12.69 -9.48 -27.40
N PRO A 271 13.26 -8.26 -27.33
CA PRO A 271 12.81 -7.25 -26.34
C PRO A 271 11.33 -6.91 -26.46
N LEU A 272 10.76 -6.81 -27.66
CA LEU A 272 9.36 -6.50 -27.84
C LEU A 272 8.46 -7.63 -27.36
N GLU A 273 8.83 -8.87 -27.64
CA GLU A 273 8.10 -10.05 -27.16
C GLU A 273 8.15 -10.13 -25.64
N TRP A 274 9.33 -9.86 -25.04
CA TRP A 274 9.48 -9.77 -23.60
C TRP A 274 8.53 -8.76 -22.98
N ASP A 275 8.54 -7.52 -23.46
CA ASP A 275 7.71 -6.43 -22.95
C ASP A 275 6.21 -6.76 -23.04
N VAL A 276 5.77 -7.28 -24.19
CA VAL A 276 4.36 -7.65 -24.38
C VAL A 276 3.93 -8.74 -23.41
N LYS A 277 4.76 -9.77 -23.21
CA LYS A 277 4.47 -10.87 -22.30
C LYS A 277 4.51 -10.42 -20.83
N LEU A 278 5.55 -9.67 -20.46
CA LEU A 278 5.73 -9.14 -19.12
C LEU A 278 4.54 -8.27 -18.70
N TYR A 279 4.21 -7.26 -19.52
CA TYR A 279 3.14 -6.35 -19.15
C TYR A 279 1.75 -6.99 -19.20
N LEU A 280 1.51 -7.97 -20.06
CA LEU A 280 0.25 -8.71 -20.03
C LEU A 280 0.11 -9.52 -18.72
N ALA A 281 1.14 -10.26 -18.33
CA ALA A 281 1.11 -11.06 -17.10
C ALA A 281 1.06 -10.19 -15.85
N LEU A 282 1.93 -9.17 -15.78
CA LEU A 282 2.03 -8.27 -14.62
C LEU A 282 0.74 -7.46 -14.43
N ASN A 283 0.27 -6.77 -15.48
CA ASN A 283 -0.88 -5.90 -15.33
C ASN A 283 -2.22 -6.66 -15.31
N GLY A 284 -2.29 -7.86 -15.90
CA GLY A 284 -3.39 -8.79 -15.63
C GLY A 284 -3.45 -9.19 -14.15
N GLY A 285 -2.29 -9.48 -13.55
CA GLY A 285 -2.18 -9.73 -12.11
C GLY A 285 -2.52 -8.49 -11.26
N MET A 286 -2.08 -7.29 -11.65
CA MET A 286 -2.42 -6.05 -10.93
C MET A 286 -3.92 -5.77 -10.98
N HIS A 287 -4.56 -6.00 -12.12
CA HIS A 287 -6.01 -5.90 -12.24
C HIS A 287 -6.72 -6.85 -11.26
N ASP A 288 -6.32 -8.11 -11.24
CA ASP A 288 -6.88 -9.12 -10.34
C ASP A 288 -6.60 -8.82 -8.86
N ALA A 289 -5.43 -8.28 -8.55
CA ALA A 289 -5.09 -7.83 -7.20
C ALA A 289 -6.03 -6.72 -6.72
N ALA A 290 -6.41 -5.78 -7.62
CA ALA A 290 -7.42 -4.78 -7.31
C ALA A 290 -8.77 -5.40 -7.03
N VAL A 291 -9.25 -6.32 -7.90
CA VAL A 291 -10.54 -6.99 -7.72
C VAL A 291 -10.58 -7.78 -6.41
N ALA A 292 -9.53 -8.55 -6.11
CA ALA A 292 -9.45 -9.37 -4.90
C ALA A 292 -9.36 -8.51 -3.61
N ALA A 293 -8.49 -7.49 -3.61
CA ALA A 293 -8.32 -6.62 -2.45
C ALA A 293 -9.58 -5.78 -2.18
N TRP A 294 -10.14 -5.13 -3.21
CA TRP A 294 -11.36 -4.32 -3.04
C TRP A 294 -12.60 -5.16 -2.77
N GLY A 295 -12.66 -6.40 -3.30
CA GLY A 295 -13.67 -7.37 -2.92
C GLY A 295 -13.65 -7.65 -1.41
N SER A 296 -12.46 -7.83 -0.83
CA SER A 296 -12.28 -7.99 0.62
C SER A 296 -12.60 -6.70 1.38
N LYS A 297 -12.15 -5.53 0.89
CA LYS A 297 -12.41 -4.22 1.51
C LYS A 297 -13.90 -3.89 1.55
N GLY A 298 -14.61 -4.10 0.45
CA GLY A 298 -16.06 -3.87 0.39
C GLY A 298 -16.85 -4.85 1.26
N PHE A 299 -16.42 -6.12 1.33
CA PHE A 299 -17.10 -7.17 2.10
C PHE A 299 -16.91 -7.03 3.61
N TYR A 300 -15.67 -6.89 4.08
CA TYR A 300 -15.35 -6.78 5.50
C TYR A 300 -15.53 -5.36 6.05
N ASP A 301 -15.40 -4.35 5.20
CA ASP A 301 -15.54 -2.93 5.54
C ASP A 301 -14.78 -2.55 6.83
N TYR A 302 -13.54 -3.02 6.94
CA TYR A 302 -12.78 -3.04 8.18
C TYR A 302 -12.14 -1.70 8.50
N THR A 303 -12.06 -1.40 9.78
CA THR A 303 -11.55 -0.16 10.35
C THR A 303 -10.07 0.13 9.98
N ARG A 304 -9.59 1.34 10.27
CA ARG A 304 -8.21 1.80 10.09
C ARG A 304 -7.57 2.13 11.44
N PRO A 305 -6.22 2.07 11.58
CA PRO A 305 -5.53 2.33 12.85
C PRO A 305 -5.91 3.64 13.53
N ILE A 306 -6.09 4.75 12.78
CA ILE A 306 -6.47 6.03 13.40
C ILE A 306 -7.81 5.93 14.13
N SER A 307 -8.80 5.26 13.56
CA SER A 307 -10.09 5.04 14.20
C SER A 307 -9.96 4.09 15.38
N MET A 308 -9.18 2.99 15.24
CA MET A 308 -8.94 2.01 16.31
C MET A 308 -8.31 2.67 17.53
N ILE A 309 -7.20 3.38 17.33
CA ILE A 309 -6.38 3.95 18.40
C ILE A 309 -7.15 5.07 19.10
N ARG A 310 -7.75 6.00 18.33
CA ARG A 310 -8.50 7.12 18.91
C ARG A 310 -9.76 6.67 19.64
N TYR A 311 -10.49 5.67 19.10
CA TYR A 311 -11.67 5.11 19.75
C TYR A 311 -11.32 4.44 21.08
N MET A 312 -10.39 3.47 21.06
CA MET A 312 -9.99 2.74 22.27
C MET A 312 -9.32 3.67 23.28
N GLY A 313 -8.46 4.58 22.82
CA GLY A 313 -7.80 5.56 23.70
C GLY A 313 -8.79 6.52 24.40
N GLY A 314 -9.86 6.90 23.69
CA GLY A 314 -10.95 7.69 24.27
C GLY A 314 -11.78 6.95 25.32
N LEU A 315 -11.86 5.62 25.24
CA LEU A 315 -12.51 4.78 26.23
C LEU A 315 -11.64 4.56 27.50
N GLY A 316 -10.31 4.58 27.35
CA GLY A 316 -9.37 4.36 28.44
C GLY A 316 -8.46 3.16 28.22
N GLN A 317 -8.08 2.45 29.28
CA GLN A 317 -7.21 1.29 29.25
C GLN A 317 -7.96 -0.01 29.55
N SER A 318 -7.46 -1.15 29.02
CA SER A 318 -8.09 -2.48 29.21
C SER A 318 -7.27 -3.47 30.02
N SER A 319 -6.06 -3.11 30.46
CA SER A 319 -5.14 -4.04 31.13
C SER A 319 -5.37 -4.21 32.63
N ASP A 320 -5.80 -3.14 33.35
CA ASP A 320 -5.98 -3.17 34.80
C ASP A 320 -7.43 -2.83 35.19
N PRO A 321 -8.27 -3.86 35.48
CA PRO A 321 -9.66 -3.66 35.86
C PRO A 321 -9.86 -2.85 37.15
N ASP A 322 -8.87 -2.79 38.02
CA ASP A 322 -8.90 -2.03 39.27
C ASP A 322 -8.20 -0.67 39.15
N GLY A 323 -7.56 -0.43 37.99
CA GLY A 323 -6.81 0.79 37.69
C GLY A 323 -7.67 1.95 37.19
N PRO A 324 -7.09 3.14 37.09
CA PRO A 324 -7.80 4.30 36.56
C PRO A 324 -8.13 4.14 35.08
N ALA A 325 -9.22 4.78 34.64
CA ALA A 325 -9.68 4.78 33.24
C ALA A 325 -9.90 3.39 32.62
N TYR A 326 -10.24 2.41 33.45
CA TYR A 326 -10.51 1.05 32.91
C TYR A 326 -11.77 1.01 32.06
N HIS A 327 -11.62 0.44 30.89
CA HIS A 327 -12.72 0.05 29.99
C HIS A 327 -12.35 -1.27 29.28
N PRO A 328 -13.26 -2.26 29.18
CA PRO A 328 -12.93 -3.54 28.58
C PRO A 328 -12.54 -3.44 27.10
N GLU A 329 -12.97 -2.39 26.39
CA GLU A 329 -12.63 -2.09 24.99
C GLU A 329 -11.58 -0.96 24.87
N GLY A 330 -10.88 -0.61 25.97
CA GLY A 330 -9.80 0.37 25.95
C GLY A 330 -8.52 -0.16 25.35
N LEU A 331 -7.51 0.70 25.20
CA LEU A 331 -6.16 0.30 24.78
C LEU A 331 -5.49 -0.58 25.83
N PRO A 332 -4.77 -1.62 25.45
CA PRO A 332 -3.82 -2.30 26.34
C PRO A 332 -2.74 -1.33 26.83
N LEU A 333 -2.38 -1.42 28.11
CA LEU A 333 -1.22 -0.69 28.63
C LEU A 333 0.06 -1.45 28.26
N GLU A 334 1.05 -0.69 27.77
CA GLU A 334 2.40 -1.18 27.51
C GLU A 334 3.41 -0.20 28.14
N PRO A 335 4.27 -0.66 29.06
CA PRO A 335 5.23 0.22 29.75
C PRO A 335 6.08 1.02 28.76
N ASP A 336 6.24 2.33 29.03
CA ASP A 336 6.99 3.29 28.23
C ASP A 336 6.45 3.54 26.79
N LEU A 337 5.27 2.98 26.45
CA LEU A 337 4.63 3.13 25.14
C LEU A 337 3.17 3.56 25.23
N VAL A 338 2.34 2.89 26.05
CA VAL A 338 0.91 3.18 26.26
C VAL A 338 0.63 3.24 27.75
N GLU A 339 0.34 4.43 28.29
CA GLU A 339 0.22 4.63 29.73
C GLU A 339 -0.96 5.54 30.09
N VAL A 340 -1.51 5.36 31.29
CA VAL A 340 -2.42 6.34 31.86
C VAL A 340 -1.61 7.46 32.53
N ILE A 341 -1.94 8.70 32.17
CA ILE A 341 -1.32 9.90 32.77
C ILE A 341 -1.72 9.98 34.26
N THR A 342 -0.74 10.12 35.14
CA THR A 342 -0.94 10.24 36.59
C THR A 342 -0.39 11.57 37.10
N ASP A 343 -0.78 11.98 38.32
CA ASP A 343 -0.20 13.16 38.98
C ASP A 343 1.33 13.03 39.14
N GLU A 344 1.84 11.79 39.33
CA GLU A 344 3.28 11.52 39.45
C GLU A 344 3.98 11.63 38.10
N SER A 345 3.45 10.99 37.06
CA SER A 345 4.07 10.97 35.73
C SER A 345 3.97 12.31 34.99
N SER A 346 3.04 13.19 35.38
CA SER A 346 2.85 14.53 34.81
C SER A 346 3.48 15.65 35.65
N ALA A 347 4.14 15.33 36.77
CA ALA A 347 4.86 16.30 37.56
C ALA A 347 6.02 16.95 36.77
N PRO A 348 6.48 18.16 37.15
CA PRO A 348 7.59 18.82 36.48
C PRO A 348 8.83 17.94 36.34
N GLY A 349 9.37 17.80 35.12
CA GLY A 349 10.51 16.95 34.79
C GLY A 349 10.18 15.48 34.55
N GLN A 350 8.92 15.10 34.64
CA GLN A 350 8.46 13.73 34.36
C GLN A 350 7.99 13.60 32.90
N ARG A 351 7.85 12.32 32.42
CA ARG A 351 7.58 12.01 31.01
C ARG A 351 6.29 12.60 30.44
N HIS A 352 5.25 12.76 31.27
CA HIS A 352 3.96 13.34 30.87
C HIS A 352 3.79 14.82 31.29
N GLU A 353 4.86 15.55 31.61
CA GLU A 353 4.78 16.94 32.04
C GLU A 353 3.96 17.82 31.09
N LYS A 354 4.14 17.66 29.78
CA LYS A 354 3.39 18.42 28.76
C LYS A 354 1.89 18.08 28.73
N LEU A 355 1.51 16.93 29.29
CA LEU A 355 0.15 16.40 29.34
C LEU A 355 -0.48 16.53 30.73
N ALA A 356 0.05 17.38 31.60
CA ALA A 356 -0.42 17.52 33.01
C ALA A 356 -1.89 17.94 33.15
N ALA A 357 -2.51 18.53 32.14
CA ALA A 357 -3.94 18.87 32.12
C ALA A 357 -4.84 17.64 31.89
N HIS A 358 -4.28 16.47 31.52
CA HIS A 358 -4.96 15.27 31.05
C HIS A 358 -4.76 14.06 31.99
N VAL A 359 -4.54 14.31 33.29
CA VAL A 359 -4.44 13.23 34.29
C VAL A 359 -5.67 12.33 34.23
N GLY A 360 -5.45 11.02 34.07
CA GLY A 360 -6.50 10.02 33.93
C GLY A 360 -6.79 9.62 32.48
N GLU A 361 -6.26 10.33 31.49
CA GLU A 361 -6.38 9.94 30.08
C GLU A 361 -5.21 9.04 29.66
N VAL A 362 -5.35 8.37 28.49
CA VAL A 362 -4.32 7.48 27.94
C VAL A 362 -3.39 8.30 27.03
N ALA A 363 -2.10 8.20 27.29
CA ALA A 363 -1.03 8.74 26.44
C ALA A 363 -0.29 7.59 25.72
N VAL A 364 0.23 7.91 24.55
CA VAL A 364 1.04 7.00 23.73
C VAL A 364 2.32 7.70 23.29
N VAL A 365 3.39 6.91 23.04
CA VAL A 365 4.58 7.41 22.37
C VAL A 365 4.40 7.21 20.87
N SER A 366 4.51 8.25 20.09
CA SER A 366 4.28 8.20 18.65
C SER A 366 4.90 9.39 17.95
N TRP A 367 4.94 9.35 16.62
CA TRP A 367 5.21 10.52 15.80
C TRP A 367 4.21 11.65 16.13
N LEU A 368 4.71 12.88 16.22
CA LEU A 368 3.94 14.04 16.72
C LEU A 368 3.15 14.79 15.63
N GLY A 369 3.16 14.28 14.41
CA GLY A 369 2.47 14.90 13.27
C GLY A 369 3.39 15.71 12.37
N THR A 370 2.86 16.13 11.21
CA THR A 370 3.60 16.90 10.19
C THR A 370 4.09 18.23 10.80
N PRO A 371 5.38 18.57 10.69
CA PRO A 371 5.90 19.86 11.17
C PRO A 371 5.40 21.03 10.31
N ASP A 372 5.51 22.25 10.84
CA ASP A 372 5.10 23.47 10.13
C ASP A 372 5.90 23.71 8.83
N MET A 373 7.17 23.30 8.81
CA MET A 373 8.07 23.42 7.66
C MET A 373 8.71 22.05 7.31
N PRO A 374 7.98 21.15 6.66
CA PRO A 374 8.44 19.76 6.42
C PRO A 374 9.75 19.67 5.64
N ASP A 375 10.07 20.64 4.78
CA ASP A 375 11.34 20.65 4.04
C ASP A 375 12.59 20.80 4.92
N VAL A 376 12.45 21.27 6.18
CA VAL A 376 13.58 21.62 7.05
C VAL A 376 13.39 21.22 8.52
N GLU A 377 12.21 20.75 8.88
CA GLU A 377 11.83 20.34 10.24
C GLU A 377 11.39 18.89 10.27
N VAL A 378 11.45 18.27 11.45
CA VAL A 378 10.95 16.93 11.73
C VAL A 378 9.83 17.02 12.76
N GLY A 379 8.79 16.19 12.64
CA GLY A 379 7.74 16.06 13.63
C GLY A 379 8.27 15.49 14.95
N GLY A 380 9.20 14.56 14.84
CA GLY A 380 9.79 13.85 15.97
C GLY A 380 8.83 12.90 16.65
N VAL A 381 9.33 12.18 17.67
CA VAL A 381 8.56 11.21 18.46
C VAL A 381 8.46 11.66 19.90
N GLY A 382 7.31 11.45 20.51
CA GLY A 382 7.08 11.82 21.90
C GLY A 382 5.72 11.39 22.44
N TRP A 383 5.46 11.73 23.71
CA TRP A 383 4.18 11.46 24.33
C TRP A 383 3.09 12.42 23.84
N LEU A 384 1.98 11.85 23.36
CA LEU A 384 0.75 12.55 23.01
C LEU A 384 -0.47 11.78 23.56
N LEU A 385 -1.64 12.42 23.55
CA LEU A 385 -2.87 11.71 23.91
C LEU A 385 -3.23 10.69 22.83
N ALA A 386 -3.66 9.50 23.21
CA ALA A 386 -4.12 8.49 22.26
C ALA A 386 -5.29 9.00 21.39
N VAL A 387 -6.11 9.90 21.90
CA VAL A 387 -7.20 10.54 21.16
C VAL A 387 -6.72 11.54 20.10
N ASP A 388 -5.47 11.96 20.14
CA ASP A 388 -4.86 12.89 19.15
C ASP A 388 -3.92 12.14 18.17
N TRP A 389 -3.82 10.83 18.29
CA TRP A 389 -2.91 10.04 17.46
C TRP A 389 -3.20 10.22 15.96
N VAL A 390 -2.13 10.37 15.16
CA VAL A 390 -2.18 10.42 13.70
C VAL A 390 -1.12 9.49 13.11
N PRO A 391 -1.39 8.88 11.92
CA PRO A 391 -0.41 8.07 11.21
C PRO A 391 0.69 8.94 10.59
N TYR A 392 1.85 8.35 10.28
CA TYR A 392 2.93 8.99 9.53
C TYR A 392 2.52 9.14 8.06
N GLN A 393 1.77 10.19 7.78
CA GLN A 393 1.20 10.54 6.48
C GLN A 393 1.07 12.06 6.34
N LEU A 394 0.92 12.54 5.11
CA LEU A 394 0.58 13.93 4.84
C LEU A 394 -0.77 14.30 5.49
N SER A 395 -0.86 15.50 6.06
CA SER A 395 -2.10 16.01 6.66
C SER A 395 -3.25 16.16 5.67
N THR A 396 -2.94 16.23 4.37
CA THR A 396 -3.90 16.29 3.26
C THR A 396 -4.31 14.91 2.73
N PHE A 397 -3.63 13.83 3.17
CA PHE A 397 -3.87 12.44 2.77
C PHE A 397 -3.55 11.50 3.95
N VAL A 398 -4.30 11.61 5.03
CA VAL A 398 -4.04 10.93 6.31
C VAL A 398 -4.22 9.41 6.22
N THR A 399 -5.23 8.94 5.50
CA THR A 399 -5.39 7.52 5.11
C THR A 399 -6.01 7.44 3.73
N PRO A 400 -5.77 6.36 2.98
CA PRO A 400 -6.56 6.09 1.79
C PRO A 400 -8.06 6.02 2.09
N ALA A 401 -8.89 6.54 1.18
CA ALA A 401 -10.35 6.64 1.34
C ALA A 401 -11.06 5.30 1.06
N PHE A 402 -10.70 4.25 1.79
CA PHE A 402 -11.30 2.91 1.73
C PHE A 402 -10.91 2.05 2.93
N ALA A 403 -11.67 0.97 3.18
CA ALA A 403 -11.46 0.04 4.29
C ALA A 403 -10.03 -0.56 4.35
N GLY A 404 -9.58 -0.94 5.55
CA GLY A 404 -8.23 -1.47 5.79
C GLY A 404 -8.00 -2.83 5.16
N TYR A 405 -8.83 -3.80 5.48
CA TYR A 405 -8.61 -5.22 5.21
C TYR A 405 -9.10 -5.67 3.82
N VAL A 406 -8.25 -6.29 2.99
CA VAL A 406 -6.80 -6.53 3.13
C VAL A 406 -6.00 -5.34 2.61
N SER A 407 -4.69 -5.26 2.96
CA SER A 407 -3.79 -4.23 2.42
C SER A 407 -3.66 -4.35 0.90
N GLY A 408 -3.94 -3.25 0.19
CA GLY A 408 -3.73 -3.16 -1.26
C GLY A 408 -2.25 -3.32 -1.61
N HIS A 409 -1.35 -2.60 -0.91
CA HIS A 409 0.10 -2.68 -1.11
C HIS A 409 0.61 -4.11 -1.02
N SER A 410 0.24 -4.85 0.02
CA SER A 410 0.66 -6.24 0.22
C SER A 410 0.14 -7.16 -0.88
N THR A 411 -1.11 -6.94 -1.34
CA THR A 411 -1.73 -7.73 -2.40
C THR A 411 -1.07 -7.47 -3.75
N PHE A 412 -0.94 -6.20 -4.16
CA PHE A 412 -0.29 -5.82 -5.41
C PHE A 412 1.17 -6.24 -5.43
N SER A 413 1.91 -5.96 -4.36
CA SER A 413 3.34 -6.24 -4.30
C SER A 413 3.62 -7.73 -4.38
N ARG A 414 2.90 -8.53 -3.61
CA ARG A 414 3.09 -9.98 -3.69
C ARG A 414 2.66 -10.55 -5.03
N THR A 415 1.63 -10.01 -5.67
CA THR A 415 1.23 -10.35 -7.04
C THR A 415 2.37 -10.08 -8.03
N GLY A 416 2.97 -8.89 -7.97
CA GLY A 416 4.11 -8.51 -8.81
C GLY A 416 5.31 -9.43 -8.61
N ALA A 417 5.65 -9.74 -7.37
CA ALA A 417 6.75 -10.65 -7.02
C ALA A 417 6.56 -12.06 -7.59
N GLU A 418 5.35 -12.64 -7.50
CA GLU A 418 5.05 -13.96 -8.06
C GLU A 418 5.14 -13.95 -9.60
N VAL A 419 4.64 -12.89 -10.25
CA VAL A 419 4.73 -12.76 -11.72
C VAL A 419 6.18 -12.60 -12.17
N LEU A 420 6.98 -11.73 -11.52
CA LEU A 420 8.40 -11.56 -11.86
C LEU A 420 9.19 -12.84 -11.65
N THR A 421 8.97 -13.54 -10.53
CA THR A 421 9.57 -14.85 -10.28
C THR A 421 9.27 -15.83 -11.40
N ALA A 422 8.03 -15.92 -11.83
CA ALA A 422 7.61 -16.84 -12.88
C ALA A 422 8.11 -16.42 -14.27
N MET A 423 8.15 -15.12 -14.56
CA MET A 423 8.61 -14.56 -15.83
C MET A 423 10.11 -14.74 -16.02
N THR A 424 10.92 -14.43 -14.99
CA THR A 424 12.38 -14.57 -15.03
C THR A 424 12.87 -16.02 -14.82
N GLY A 425 12.06 -16.85 -14.16
CA GLY A 425 12.43 -18.19 -13.74
C GLY A 425 13.33 -18.23 -12.50
N SER A 426 13.46 -17.11 -11.79
CA SER A 426 14.22 -16.96 -10.56
C SER A 426 13.40 -16.17 -9.55
N GLU A 427 13.45 -16.52 -8.28
CA GLU A 427 12.89 -15.69 -7.18
C GLU A 427 13.79 -14.51 -6.85
N TYR A 428 15.07 -14.58 -7.22
CA TYR A 428 16.08 -13.56 -6.93
C TYR A 428 16.10 -12.48 -7.99
N PHE A 429 16.39 -11.26 -7.57
CA PHE A 429 16.72 -10.16 -8.48
C PHE A 429 17.93 -10.54 -9.38
N PRO A 430 18.07 -9.95 -10.58
CA PRO A 430 19.24 -10.15 -11.43
C PRO A 430 20.53 -9.84 -10.65
N GLY A 431 21.52 -10.72 -10.74
CA GLY A 431 22.74 -10.62 -9.93
C GLY A 431 22.57 -11.05 -8.47
N GLY A 432 21.37 -11.46 -8.04
CA GLY A 432 21.07 -11.93 -6.68
C GLY A 432 20.84 -10.79 -5.68
N LEU A 433 20.74 -9.55 -6.13
CA LEU A 433 20.51 -8.37 -5.27
C LEU A 433 19.78 -7.27 -6.04
N GLY A 434 18.62 -6.85 -5.54
CA GLY A 434 17.92 -5.63 -5.94
C GLY A 434 18.32 -4.49 -5.00
N GLU A 435 18.55 -3.30 -5.53
CA GLU A 435 18.93 -2.14 -4.76
C GLU A 435 18.18 -0.89 -5.23
N TRP A 436 17.80 -0.03 -4.25
CA TRP A 436 17.21 1.26 -4.53
C TRP A 436 17.69 2.30 -3.53
N THR A 437 18.37 3.35 -4.01
CA THR A 437 18.93 4.38 -3.13
C THR A 437 17.98 5.57 -2.99
N ILE A 438 17.63 5.90 -1.77
CA ILE A 438 16.88 7.09 -1.38
C ILE A 438 17.89 8.14 -0.91
N PRO A 439 17.99 9.28 -1.60
CA PRO A 439 18.96 10.31 -1.25
C PRO A 439 18.68 10.99 0.09
N ALA A 440 19.72 11.43 0.76
CA ALA A 440 19.61 12.28 1.94
C ALA A 440 18.75 13.53 1.64
N GLY A 441 17.84 13.87 2.55
CA GLY A 441 16.98 15.05 2.45
C GLY A 441 15.88 14.95 1.39
N SER A 442 15.49 13.73 0.95
CA SER A 442 14.50 13.54 -0.11
C SER A 442 13.11 13.16 0.39
N LEU A 443 12.89 13.04 1.72
CA LEU A 443 11.57 12.80 2.28
C LEU A 443 10.65 14.00 2.06
N GLU A 444 9.36 13.75 1.88
CA GLU A 444 8.34 14.76 1.60
C GLU A 444 7.44 15.06 2.80
N PHE A 445 7.29 14.11 3.75
CA PHE A 445 6.42 14.32 4.90
C PHE A 445 7.11 15.17 5.98
N GLU A 446 8.42 15.07 6.08
CA GLU A 446 9.28 15.86 6.96
C GLU A 446 10.75 15.78 6.51
N ALA A 447 11.64 16.59 7.08
CA ALA A 447 13.05 16.59 6.73
C ALA A 447 13.72 15.24 7.00
N GLY A 448 14.48 14.73 6.03
CA GLY A 448 15.22 13.48 6.14
C GLY A 448 15.35 12.73 4.80
N PRO A 449 15.95 11.54 4.79
CA PRO A 449 16.82 11.00 5.84
C PRO A 449 18.12 11.78 5.97
N ASP A 450 18.88 11.58 7.07
CA ASP A 450 20.13 12.32 7.31
C ASP A 450 21.26 11.90 6.35
N GLU A 451 21.26 10.64 5.89
CA GLU A 451 22.21 10.06 4.94
C GLU A 451 21.45 9.28 3.85
N ASP A 452 22.12 9.00 2.72
CA ASP A 452 21.56 8.14 1.67
C ASP A 452 21.26 6.76 2.26
N ILE A 453 20.04 6.26 2.04
CA ILE A 453 19.64 4.91 2.43
C ILE A 453 19.44 4.08 1.17
N THR A 454 20.15 2.96 1.07
CA THR A 454 19.97 2.00 -0.02
C THR A 454 19.17 0.81 0.49
N LEU A 455 17.92 0.72 0.07
CA LEU A 455 17.07 -0.46 0.29
C LEU A 455 17.64 -1.63 -0.50
N GLN A 456 17.62 -2.84 0.07
CA GLN A 456 18.23 -4.02 -0.51
C GLN A 456 17.36 -5.26 -0.33
N TRP A 457 17.15 -5.99 -1.43
CA TRP A 457 16.34 -7.21 -1.42
C TRP A 457 17.07 -8.33 -2.18
N ALA A 458 17.10 -9.55 -1.64
CA ALA A 458 17.58 -10.70 -2.37
C ALA A 458 16.53 -11.16 -3.39
N THR A 459 15.28 -11.27 -2.97
CA THR A 459 14.17 -11.79 -3.78
C THR A 459 13.10 -10.73 -4.03
N TYR A 460 12.30 -10.94 -5.08
CA TYR A 460 11.11 -10.11 -5.33
C TYR A 460 10.10 -10.20 -4.18
N ALA A 461 10.05 -11.34 -3.49
CA ALA A 461 9.21 -11.53 -2.32
C ALA A 461 9.65 -10.66 -1.14
N ASP A 462 10.96 -10.47 -0.93
CA ASP A 462 11.48 -9.59 0.12
C ASP A 462 11.06 -8.14 -0.11
N ALA A 463 11.16 -7.64 -1.34
CA ALA A 463 10.68 -6.31 -1.71
C ALA A 463 9.16 -6.17 -1.50
N ALA A 464 8.39 -7.21 -1.85
CA ALA A 464 6.95 -7.22 -1.63
C ALA A 464 6.58 -7.23 -0.14
N ASP A 465 7.35 -7.92 0.69
CA ASP A 465 7.15 -7.99 2.13
C ASP A 465 7.51 -6.66 2.80
N GLU A 466 8.57 -5.97 2.31
CA GLU A 466 8.89 -4.60 2.76
C GLU A 466 7.79 -3.61 2.37
N ALA A 467 7.22 -3.71 1.17
CA ALA A 467 6.08 -2.88 0.76
C ALA A 467 4.85 -3.10 1.66
N GLY A 468 4.66 -4.31 2.18
CA GLY A 468 3.61 -4.63 3.13
C GLY A 468 3.86 -4.00 4.50
N ILE A 469 5.03 -4.26 5.10
CA ILE A 469 5.38 -3.74 6.44
C ILE A 469 5.49 -2.21 6.46
N SER A 470 5.87 -1.59 5.35
CA SER A 470 5.95 -0.13 5.21
C SER A 470 4.64 0.58 5.59
N ARG A 471 3.50 -0.11 5.43
CA ARG A 471 2.18 0.44 5.76
C ARG A 471 1.90 0.45 7.26
N LEU A 472 2.61 -0.40 8.06
CA LEU A 472 2.57 -0.34 9.51
C LEU A 472 3.43 0.84 10.00
N TYR A 473 4.62 1.05 9.44
CA TYR A 473 5.43 2.27 9.68
C TYR A 473 4.64 3.52 9.32
N GLY A 474 3.95 3.52 8.19
CA GLY A 474 3.05 4.60 7.76
C GLY A 474 1.77 4.72 8.58
N GLY A 475 1.48 3.80 9.51
CA GLY A 475 0.36 3.89 10.45
C GLY A 475 -1.03 3.71 9.84
N ILE A 476 -1.17 3.13 8.64
CA ILE A 476 -2.46 3.05 7.92
C ILE A 476 -3.01 1.63 7.76
N HIS A 477 -2.26 0.62 8.18
CA HIS A 477 -2.67 -0.78 8.19
C HIS A 477 -2.21 -1.47 9.49
N VAL A 478 -2.85 -2.61 9.81
CA VAL A 478 -2.45 -3.52 10.89
C VAL A 478 -1.90 -4.81 10.31
N TRP A 479 -1.22 -5.64 11.14
CA TRP A 479 -0.62 -6.90 10.72
C TRP A 479 -1.58 -7.83 9.97
N ALA A 480 -2.86 -7.86 10.36
CA ALA A 480 -3.87 -8.71 9.73
C ALA A 480 -4.11 -8.29 8.27
N ASP A 481 -4.15 -6.97 8.00
CA ASP A 481 -4.32 -6.42 6.67
C ASP A 481 -3.16 -6.83 5.75
N ASP A 482 -1.92 -6.71 6.26
CA ASP A 482 -0.70 -7.01 5.52
C ASP A 482 -0.55 -8.50 5.27
N LEU A 483 -0.47 -9.32 6.32
CA LEU A 483 -0.17 -10.75 6.17
C LEU A 483 -1.21 -11.49 5.33
N ARG A 484 -2.48 -11.11 5.43
CA ARG A 484 -3.53 -11.68 4.58
C ARG A 484 -3.48 -11.14 3.16
N GLY A 485 -3.12 -9.87 2.98
CA GLY A 485 -2.86 -9.28 1.67
C GLY A 485 -1.76 -10.00 0.91
N ARG A 486 -0.64 -10.36 1.57
CA ARG A 486 0.43 -11.16 0.97
C ARG A 486 -0.06 -12.53 0.48
N VAL A 487 -0.90 -13.20 1.26
CA VAL A 487 -1.46 -14.52 0.88
C VAL A 487 -2.37 -14.39 -0.33
N VAL A 488 -3.28 -13.41 -0.35
CA VAL A 488 -4.16 -13.12 -1.48
C VAL A 488 -3.34 -12.77 -2.72
N GLY A 489 -2.33 -11.90 -2.58
CA GLY A 489 -1.46 -11.50 -3.69
C GLY A 489 -0.67 -12.65 -4.30
N ALA A 490 -0.19 -13.58 -3.47
CA ALA A 490 0.52 -14.77 -3.98
C ALA A 490 -0.39 -15.67 -4.81
N GLU A 491 -1.64 -15.84 -4.41
CA GLU A 491 -2.62 -16.63 -5.18
C GLU A 491 -2.99 -15.94 -6.48
N THR A 492 -3.23 -14.62 -6.42
CA THR A 492 -3.52 -13.76 -7.57
C THR A 492 -2.40 -13.80 -8.61
N GLY A 493 -1.15 -13.59 -8.19
CA GLY A 493 0.00 -13.57 -9.10
C GLY A 493 0.23 -14.90 -9.82
N ARG A 494 0.07 -16.02 -9.10
CA ARG A 494 0.16 -17.36 -9.70
C ARG A 494 -0.96 -17.60 -10.71
N GLY A 495 -2.19 -17.19 -10.40
CA GLY A 495 -3.32 -17.31 -11.33
C GLY A 495 -3.13 -16.49 -12.59
N ALA A 496 -2.69 -15.25 -12.45
CA ALA A 496 -2.41 -14.35 -13.56
C ALA A 496 -1.32 -14.88 -14.47
N TRP A 497 -0.21 -15.38 -13.91
CA TRP A 497 0.85 -16.02 -14.68
C TRP A 497 0.36 -17.26 -15.44
N GLU A 498 -0.40 -18.13 -14.77
CA GLU A 498 -0.89 -19.37 -15.40
C GLU A 498 -1.81 -19.08 -16.59
N LEU A 499 -2.68 -18.06 -16.49
CA LEU A 499 -3.51 -17.62 -17.60
C LEU A 499 -2.67 -16.97 -18.71
N ALA A 500 -1.78 -16.02 -18.38
CA ALA A 500 -0.92 -15.35 -19.35
C ALA A 500 -0.08 -16.36 -20.14
N ARG A 501 0.49 -17.36 -19.47
CA ARG A 501 1.24 -18.43 -20.11
C ARG A 501 0.42 -19.19 -21.18
N ARG A 502 -0.86 -19.43 -20.92
CA ARG A 502 -1.75 -20.09 -21.90
C ARG A 502 -2.00 -19.23 -23.14
N TYR A 503 -1.98 -17.92 -23.00
CA TYR A 503 -1.98 -17.01 -24.15
C TYR A 503 -0.66 -17.08 -24.91
N PHE A 504 0.49 -17.16 -24.21
CA PHE A 504 1.81 -17.18 -24.85
C PHE A 504 2.07 -18.46 -25.65
N ASP A 505 1.61 -19.61 -25.17
CA ASP A 505 1.80 -20.91 -25.83
C ASP A 505 0.62 -21.32 -26.71
N GLY A 506 -0.44 -20.51 -26.80
CA GLY A 506 -1.61 -20.78 -27.62
C GLY A 506 -2.50 -21.90 -27.09
N SER A 507 -2.35 -22.31 -25.83
CA SER A 507 -3.16 -23.37 -25.20
C SER A 507 -4.45 -22.85 -24.58
N ILE A 508 -4.76 -21.57 -24.75
CA ILE A 508 -6.03 -20.99 -24.34
C ILE A 508 -7.16 -21.55 -25.21
N ASP A 509 -8.20 -22.12 -24.59
CA ASP A 509 -9.40 -22.52 -25.33
C ASP A 509 -10.28 -21.30 -25.61
N ASP A 510 -10.90 -21.25 -26.81
CA ASP A 510 -11.78 -20.14 -27.26
C ASP A 510 -13.12 -20.05 -26.47
N GLU A 511 -13.22 -20.69 -25.30
CA GLU A 511 -14.44 -20.79 -24.49
C GLU A 511 -14.44 -19.85 -23.24
N ARG A 512 -13.94 -18.63 -23.36
CA ARG A 512 -14.19 -17.58 -22.34
C ARG A 512 -14.93 -16.41 -22.92
#